data_5da5bac470eeb55ff67e1f3f9bb8a83e
#
_entry.id   5da5bac470eeb55ff67e1f3f9bb8a83e
#
_cell.length_a   1.000
_cell.length_b   1.000
_cell.length_c   1.000
_cell.angle_alpha   90.00
_cell.angle_beta   90.00
_cell.angle_gamma   90.00
#
_symmetry.space_group_name_H-M   'P 1'
#
loop_
_entity.id
_entity.type
_entity.pdbx_description
1 polymer ?
#
loop_
_entity_poly.entity_id
_entity_poly.type
_entity_poly.pdbx_seq_one_letter_code
_entity_poly.pdbx_strand_id
1 'polypeptide(L)'
;MRHFYILLLLFICSLATSARTSNSFNHDRIAPKHEVRAVWLTTIGGIDWPHSYAQTATSIEKQKNELRRILNQLQAAGINTVLLQTRVRGTVIYPSTIEPWDGCLSGKPGVSPGYDALQFAIDECHSRGMELHAWIVTMPVGKWDGLGCKQLRNKMARNIIKIKGYGYMNPETQQTADYLANICAEVTRRYDIDGIHLDYIRYPEELPKLKTMSHDEGRRNITRIVRTISKQVKSLKPWVKMSCSPIGKYNNTKRYWSHGWNAYETVCQDAVAWLRDGLMDELFPMMYFRDSNFFPFALDWKERSHGRIVVPGLGIYFMSPREKNWPLSDITRELGFLRNNNMGHAYFRSKFFTDDTKGIYRFAKNELCPYPSLVPPMTWQSTERPQSAFALRRADRTDNTTLLSWQHTTADTTMMLFNVYASHECPVNTADARNLIAMRRQSRQLLVPRNPRLHYAVCAVDRYGNESEALQETTADTQNDNTSVAFSKTLLACDGSMVEMTTEVAAAAQLSDTEYLLIESLQGCAIAVRPYQRGASTISIKTLPDGIYTLRSLNRKGVSHRLGTFIKKTR
;
A
#
# COMPACT_ATOMS: atom_id res chain seq x y z
N MET A 1 -42.20 -53.23 -2.34
CA MET A 1 -42.21 -51.81 -2.71
C MET A 1 -41.85 -50.84 -1.54
N ARG A 2 -42.29 -51.07 -0.33
CA ARG A 2 -41.97 -50.20 0.83
C ARG A 2 -40.45 -50.11 1.18
N HIS A 3 -39.71 -51.20 1.04
CA HIS A 3 -38.28 -51.23 1.35
C HIS A 3 -37.42 -50.56 0.27
N PHE A 4 -37.92 -50.46 -0.97
CA PHE A 4 -37.19 -49.81 -2.07
C PHE A 4 -37.23 -48.28 -1.92
N TYR A 5 -38.30 -47.73 -1.40
CA TYR A 5 -38.41 -46.29 -1.14
C TYR A 5 -37.55 -45.85 0.05
N ILE A 6 -37.35 -46.71 1.06
CA ILE A 6 -36.49 -46.38 2.21
C ILE A 6 -35.01 -46.39 1.79
N LEU A 7 -34.59 -47.31 0.94
CA LEU A 7 -33.24 -47.35 0.38
C LEU A 7 -32.97 -46.16 -0.56
N LEU A 8 -33.94 -45.72 -1.35
CA LEU A 8 -33.84 -44.56 -2.23
C LEU A 8 -33.78 -43.26 -1.44
N LEU A 9 -34.55 -43.12 -0.34
CA LEU A 9 -34.52 -41.99 0.58
C LEU A 9 -33.20 -41.91 1.35
N LEU A 10 -32.61 -43.00 1.77
CA LEU A 10 -31.30 -43.05 2.41
C LEU A 10 -30.17 -42.71 1.42
N PHE A 11 -30.31 -43.10 0.13
CA PHE A 11 -29.33 -42.71 -0.90
C PHE A 11 -29.44 -41.25 -1.29
N ILE A 12 -30.60 -40.63 -1.30
CA ILE A 12 -30.82 -39.19 -1.53
C ILE A 12 -30.33 -38.37 -0.35
N CYS A 13 -30.52 -38.84 0.90
CA CYS A 13 -29.96 -38.20 2.08
C CYS A 13 -28.42 -38.26 2.15
N SER A 14 -27.79 -39.35 1.64
CA SER A 14 -26.34 -39.44 1.60
C SER A 14 -25.70 -38.57 0.48
N LEU A 15 -26.45 -38.25 -0.57
CA LEU A 15 -26.02 -37.32 -1.62
C LEU A 15 -26.20 -35.84 -1.21
N ALA A 16 -27.11 -35.55 -0.27
CA ALA A 16 -27.31 -34.18 0.22
C ALA A 16 -26.29 -33.73 1.27
N THR A 17 -25.53 -34.65 1.87
CA THR A 17 -24.47 -34.34 2.85
C THR A 17 -23.08 -34.13 2.25
N SER A 18 -22.91 -34.36 0.96
CA SER A 18 -21.58 -34.19 0.28
C SER A 18 -21.39 -32.86 -0.43
N ALA A 19 -22.28 -31.88 -0.30
CA ALA A 19 -22.17 -30.58 -0.96
C ALA A 19 -21.81 -29.43 0.00
N ARG A 20 -21.24 -29.72 1.17
CA ARG A 20 -20.38 -28.77 1.87
C ARG A 20 -18.95 -29.01 1.43
N THR A 21 -18.62 -28.64 0.21
CA THR A 21 -17.25 -28.29 -0.12
C THR A 21 -16.93 -27.05 0.68
N SER A 22 -16.43 -27.25 1.91
CA SER A 22 -15.54 -26.28 2.51
C SER A 22 -14.47 -26.00 1.45
N ASN A 23 -14.44 -24.82 0.87
CA ASN A 23 -13.26 -24.28 0.22
C ASN A 23 -12.21 -24.13 1.34
N SER A 24 -11.66 -25.25 1.81
CA SER A 24 -10.41 -25.25 2.55
C SER A 24 -9.38 -24.78 1.56
N PHE A 25 -9.04 -23.49 1.62
CA PHE A 25 -7.80 -23.02 1.02
C PHE A 25 -6.71 -23.99 1.47
N ASN A 26 -6.06 -24.63 0.51
CA ASN A 26 -4.99 -25.56 0.79
C ASN A 26 -3.96 -24.83 1.67
N HIS A 27 -3.70 -25.31 2.89
CA HIS A 27 -2.87 -24.63 3.89
C HIS A 27 -1.49 -24.19 3.33
N ASP A 28 -0.93 -24.91 2.36
CA ASP A 28 0.33 -24.56 1.70
C ASP A 28 0.25 -23.32 0.80
N ARG A 29 -0.96 -22.84 0.46
CA ARG A 29 -1.19 -21.65 -0.37
C ARG A 29 -1.63 -20.41 0.45
N ILE A 30 -1.77 -20.52 1.76
CA ILE A 30 -2.22 -19.41 2.62
C ILE A 30 -1.12 -18.37 2.85
N ALA A 31 0.15 -18.75 2.67
CA ALA A 31 1.31 -17.90 2.94
C ALA A 31 2.25 -17.76 1.73
N PRO A 32 1.79 -17.21 0.59
CA PRO A 32 2.70 -16.94 -0.52
C PRO A 32 3.78 -15.96 -0.08
N LYS A 33 5.06 -16.29 -0.33
CA LYS A 33 6.15 -15.37 -0.01
C LYS A 33 6.03 -14.04 -0.77
N HIS A 34 5.59 -14.10 -2.03
CA HIS A 34 5.43 -12.94 -2.90
C HIS A 34 3.99 -12.88 -3.45
N GLU A 35 3.30 -11.80 -3.15
CA GLU A 35 1.97 -11.49 -3.67
C GLU A 35 1.71 -9.99 -3.52
N VAL A 36 1.32 -9.30 -4.58
CA VAL A 36 0.85 -7.92 -4.45
C VAL A 36 -0.55 -7.92 -3.85
N ARG A 37 -0.74 -7.24 -2.75
CA ARG A 37 -2.00 -7.04 -2.04
C ARG A 37 -2.25 -5.54 -1.93
N ALA A 38 -3.00 -5.00 -2.87
CA ALA A 38 -3.11 -3.57 -3.04
C ALA A 38 -4.49 -3.02 -2.71
N VAL A 39 -4.54 -1.72 -2.47
CA VAL A 39 -5.78 -0.97 -2.31
C VAL A 39 -5.66 0.41 -2.94
N TRP A 40 -6.70 0.88 -3.63
CA TRP A 40 -6.84 2.28 -4.01
C TRP A 40 -7.38 3.08 -2.84
N LEU A 41 -6.66 4.14 -2.48
CA LEU A 41 -7.05 5.11 -1.46
C LEU A 41 -7.30 6.46 -2.15
N THR A 42 -8.57 6.82 -2.28
CA THR A 42 -8.99 8.02 -3.00
C THR A 42 -8.98 9.25 -2.11
N THR A 43 -8.55 10.38 -2.68
CA THR A 43 -8.58 11.69 -1.98
C THR A 43 -9.65 12.62 -2.55
N ILE A 44 -10.13 12.34 -3.77
CA ILE A 44 -11.14 13.17 -4.43
C ILE A 44 -12.38 13.37 -3.54
N GLY A 45 -12.67 14.62 -3.21
CA GLY A 45 -13.81 14.97 -2.36
C GLY A 45 -13.77 14.36 -0.95
N GLY A 46 -12.62 13.84 -0.52
CA GLY A 46 -12.46 13.18 0.78
C GLY A 46 -13.24 11.87 0.93
N ILE A 47 -13.55 11.17 -0.17
CA ILE A 47 -14.45 9.99 -0.12
C ILE A 47 -13.84 8.75 0.56
N ASP A 48 -12.51 8.64 0.63
CA ASP A 48 -11.80 7.68 1.48
C ASP A 48 -11.00 8.39 2.56
N TRP A 49 -10.28 9.46 2.18
CA TRP A 49 -9.46 10.28 3.06
C TRP A 49 -9.15 11.62 2.36
N PRO A 50 -9.15 12.77 3.10
CA PRO A 50 -9.60 12.92 4.49
C PRO A 50 -11.10 13.28 4.60
N HIS A 51 -11.72 12.93 5.72
CA HIS A 51 -13.13 13.26 5.98
C HIS A 51 -13.31 14.62 6.71
N SER A 52 -12.23 15.36 6.94
CA SER A 52 -12.24 16.68 7.56
C SER A 52 -11.20 17.59 6.91
N TYR A 53 -11.38 18.91 7.02
CA TYR A 53 -10.46 19.88 6.42
C TYR A 53 -9.38 20.31 7.42
N ALA A 54 -8.12 20.37 6.96
CA ALA A 54 -6.97 20.87 7.70
C ALA A 54 -6.97 22.41 7.66
N GLN A 55 -7.40 23.04 8.75
CA GLN A 55 -7.50 24.50 8.88
C GLN A 55 -6.83 25.01 10.16
N THR A 56 -6.54 24.12 11.09
CA THR A 56 -5.87 24.37 12.37
C THR A 56 -4.91 23.22 12.68
N ALA A 57 -3.98 23.41 13.62
CA ALA A 57 -3.09 22.35 14.07
C ALA A 57 -3.86 21.09 14.51
N THR A 58 -4.96 21.26 15.23
CA THR A 58 -5.82 20.16 15.68
C THR A 58 -6.47 19.40 14.52
N SER A 59 -6.97 20.12 13.51
CA SER A 59 -7.60 19.46 12.34
C SER A 59 -6.56 18.79 11.42
N ILE A 60 -5.34 19.31 11.35
CA ILE A 60 -4.20 18.64 10.69
C ILE A 60 -3.92 17.29 11.36
N GLU A 61 -3.77 17.28 12.70
CA GLU A 61 -3.53 16.02 13.42
C GLU A 61 -4.72 15.05 13.31
N LYS A 62 -5.95 15.57 13.24
CA LYS A 62 -7.12 14.73 12.97
C LYS A 62 -7.02 14.00 11.63
N GLN A 63 -6.64 14.70 10.54
CA GLN A 63 -6.43 14.10 9.24
C GLN A 63 -5.32 13.04 9.26
N LYS A 64 -4.19 13.37 9.91
CA LYS A 64 -3.06 12.46 10.05
C LYS A 64 -3.43 11.20 10.83
N ASN A 65 -4.13 11.36 11.96
CA ASN A 65 -4.58 10.21 12.77
C ASN A 65 -5.61 9.35 12.04
N GLU A 66 -6.44 9.96 11.20
CA GLU A 66 -7.36 9.22 10.34
C GLU A 66 -6.60 8.34 9.35
N LEU A 67 -5.59 8.87 8.65
CA LEU A 67 -4.77 8.08 7.72
C LEU A 67 -4.03 6.96 8.47
N ARG A 68 -3.43 7.24 9.62
CA ARG A 68 -2.78 6.22 10.46
C ARG A 68 -3.74 5.08 10.80
N ARG A 69 -4.98 5.40 11.17
CA ARG A 69 -6.00 4.38 11.47
C ARG A 69 -6.33 3.53 10.25
N ILE A 70 -6.51 4.14 9.08
CA ILE A 70 -6.75 3.44 7.82
C ILE A 70 -5.56 2.51 7.52
N LEU A 71 -4.33 3.01 7.55
CA LEU A 71 -3.14 2.23 7.23
C LEU A 71 -2.89 1.09 8.25
N ASN A 72 -3.21 1.28 9.53
CA ASN A 72 -3.16 0.21 10.53
C ASN A 72 -4.14 -0.93 10.20
N GLN A 73 -5.37 -0.59 9.78
CA GLN A 73 -6.33 -1.59 9.34
C GLN A 73 -5.84 -2.32 8.08
N LEU A 74 -5.31 -1.59 7.09
CA LEU A 74 -4.77 -2.19 5.87
C LEU A 74 -3.62 -3.15 6.16
N GLN A 75 -2.65 -2.73 6.99
CA GLN A 75 -1.54 -3.57 7.42
C GLN A 75 -2.02 -4.84 8.13
N ALA A 76 -2.98 -4.70 9.06
CA ALA A 76 -3.53 -5.84 9.81
C ALA A 76 -4.28 -6.84 8.93
N ALA A 77 -4.71 -6.45 7.73
CA ALA A 77 -5.31 -7.33 6.73
C ALA A 77 -4.32 -7.79 5.64
N GLY A 78 -3.02 -7.59 5.87
CA GLY A 78 -1.95 -8.05 4.98
C GLY A 78 -1.76 -7.25 3.70
N ILE A 79 -2.33 -6.04 3.60
CA ILE A 79 -2.07 -5.13 2.46
C ILE A 79 -0.62 -4.68 2.50
N ASN A 80 0.06 -4.73 1.36
CA ASN A 80 1.46 -4.34 1.21
C ASN A 80 1.69 -3.23 0.17
N THR A 81 0.65 -2.77 -0.52
CA THR A 81 0.74 -1.72 -1.54
C THR A 81 -0.46 -0.78 -1.46
N VAL A 82 -0.20 0.51 -1.37
CA VAL A 82 -1.24 1.56 -1.35
C VAL A 82 -1.11 2.43 -2.60
N LEU A 83 -2.17 2.49 -3.40
CA LEU A 83 -2.28 3.39 -4.55
C LEU A 83 -2.99 4.67 -4.06
N LEU A 84 -2.20 5.68 -3.64
CA LEU A 84 -2.74 6.92 -3.08
C LEU A 84 -3.02 7.94 -4.17
N GLN A 85 -4.28 8.40 -4.27
CA GLN A 85 -4.66 9.41 -5.25
C GLN A 85 -3.97 10.76 -4.96
N THR A 86 -2.88 11.02 -5.71
CA THR A 86 -1.95 12.13 -5.51
C THR A 86 -2.25 13.32 -6.43
N ARG A 87 -2.63 13.05 -7.69
CA ARG A 87 -3.15 14.03 -8.66
C ARG A 87 -4.60 13.70 -8.99
N VAL A 88 -5.49 14.69 -8.87
CA VAL A 88 -6.93 14.46 -8.96
C VAL A 88 -7.53 15.05 -10.25
N ARG A 89 -7.56 16.38 -10.40
CA ARG A 89 -8.25 17.09 -11.49
C ARG A 89 -7.48 18.31 -11.98
N GLY A 90 -6.20 18.11 -12.31
CA GLY A 90 -5.28 19.22 -12.53
C GLY A 90 -4.94 19.94 -11.21
N THR A 91 -5.05 19.21 -10.11
CA THR A 91 -4.76 19.61 -8.73
C THR A 91 -4.09 18.45 -8.00
N VAL A 92 -3.31 18.73 -6.98
CA VAL A 92 -2.46 17.75 -6.27
C VAL A 92 -2.60 17.87 -4.75
N ILE A 93 -2.14 16.85 -4.02
CA ILE A 93 -2.17 16.79 -2.54
C ILE A 93 -0.79 17.04 -1.89
N TYR A 94 0.15 17.61 -2.64
CA TYR A 94 1.51 17.93 -2.19
C TYR A 94 1.91 19.33 -2.65
N PRO A 95 2.93 19.98 -2.05
CA PRO A 95 3.41 21.28 -2.51
C PRO A 95 4.07 21.16 -3.88
N SER A 96 3.32 21.43 -4.95
CA SER A 96 3.77 21.37 -6.34
C SER A 96 4.08 22.76 -6.88
N THR A 97 5.07 22.84 -7.79
CA THR A 97 5.36 24.04 -8.58
C THR A 97 4.57 24.08 -9.90
N ILE A 98 3.89 22.99 -10.25
CA ILE A 98 3.23 22.80 -11.56
C ILE A 98 1.72 22.96 -11.45
N GLU A 99 1.07 22.31 -10.48
CA GLU A 99 -0.38 22.31 -10.26
C GLU A 99 -0.76 22.82 -8.85
N PRO A 100 -1.93 23.43 -8.70
CA PRO A 100 -2.37 23.94 -7.40
C PRO A 100 -2.81 22.81 -6.45
N TRP A 101 -2.90 23.13 -5.17
CA TRP A 101 -3.47 22.26 -4.16
C TRP A 101 -4.91 21.86 -4.48
N ASP A 102 -5.24 20.59 -4.27
CA ASP A 102 -6.64 20.15 -4.27
C ASP A 102 -7.36 20.61 -3.00
N GLY A 103 -8.62 20.99 -3.14
CA GLY A 103 -9.42 21.45 -2.01
C GLY A 103 -9.84 20.34 -1.04
N CYS A 104 -9.60 19.06 -1.34
CA CYS A 104 -9.99 17.96 -0.46
C CYS A 104 -9.31 18.00 0.91
N LEU A 105 -8.08 18.54 0.98
CA LEU A 105 -7.33 18.64 2.23
C LEU A 105 -7.70 19.87 3.09
N SER A 106 -7.73 21.07 2.48
CA SER A 106 -7.94 22.33 3.19
C SER A 106 -9.40 22.83 3.20
N GLY A 107 -10.25 22.23 2.36
CA GLY A 107 -11.60 22.73 2.07
C GLY A 107 -11.64 23.86 1.03
N LYS A 108 -10.48 24.35 0.58
CA LYS A 108 -10.37 25.47 -0.37
C LYS A 108 -9.38 25.11 -1.48
N PRO A 109 -9.82 24.98 -2.76
CA PRO A 109 -8.91 24.74 -3.88
C PRO A 109 -7.81 25.81 -3.96
N GLY A 110 -6.57 25.38 -4.19
CA GLY A 110 -5.39 26.23 -4.26
C GLY A 110 -4.77 26.60 -2.93
N VAL A 111 -5.38 26.24 -1.80
CA VAL A 111 -4.88 26.57 -0.45
C VAL A 111 -4.20 25.35 0.16
N SER A 112 -2.98 25.56 0.66
CA SER A 112 -2.21 24.53 1.38
C SER A 112 -2.94 24.07 2.64
N PRO A 113 -2.91 22.77 2.97
CA PRO A 113 -3.42 22.26 4.25
C PRO A 113 -2.47 22.51 5.43
N GLY A 114 -1.32 23.16 5.22
CA GLY A 114 -0.32 23.42 6.25
C GLY A 114 0.65 22.25 6.51
N TYR A 115 0.59 21.18 5.73
CA TYR A 115 1.53 20.06 5.77
C TYR A 115 1.63 19.38 4.40
N ASP A 116 2.69 18.59 4.19
CA ASP A 116 2.86 17.78 2.99
C ASP A 116 2.18 16.42 3.20
N ALA A 117 1.01 16.26 2.59
CA ALA A 117 0.18 15.06 2.77
C ALA A 117 0.77 13.84 2.07
N LEU A 118 1.47 14.02 0.94
CA LEU A 118 2.13 12.92 0.24
C LEU A 118 3.32 12.41 1.02
N GLN A 119 4.21 13.30 1.51
CA GLN A 119 5.36 12.90 2.32
C GLN A 119 4.90 12.16 3.58
N PHE A 120 3.89 12.71 4.27
CA PHE A 120 3.33 12.08 5.45
C PHE A 120 2.81 10.66 5.16
N ALA A 121 2.10 10.48 4.04
CA ALA A 121 1.57 9.17 3.66
C ALA A 121 2.68 8.17 3.31
N ILE A 122 3.76 8.61 2.65
CA ILE A 122 4.94 7.79 2.36
C ILE A 122 5.57 7.29 3.67
N ASP A 123 5.86 8.20 4.61
CA ASP A 123 6.48 7.86 5.90
C ASP A 123 5.64 6.85 6.68
N GLU A 124 4.31 7.05 6.69
CA GLU A 124 3.37 6.14 7.37
C GLU A 124 3.24 4.78 6.67
N CYS A 125 3.31 4.71 5.33
CA CYS A 125 3.33 3.45 4.59
C CYS A 125 4.65 2.70 4.83
N HIS A 126 5.79 3.37 4.66
CA HIS A 126 7.12 2.77 4.82
C HIS A 126 7.37 2.29 6.25
N SER A 127 6.89 3.02 7.27
CA SER A 127 6.98 2.55 8.67
C SER A 127 6.27 1.22 8.92
N ARG A 128 5.28 0.89 8.07
CA ARG A 128 4.51 -0.37 8.10
C ARG A 128 5.00 -1.43 7.13
N GLY A 129 6.07 -1.16 6.38
CA GLY A 129 6.61 -2.06 5.35
C GLY A 129 5.76 -2.11 4.08
N MET A 130 4.85 -1.16 3.88
CA MET A 130 4.01 -1.06 2.68
C MET A 130 4.64 -0.16 1.64
N GLU A 131 4.47 -0.50 0.36
CA GLU A 131 4.78 0.39 -0.75
C GLU A 131 3.70 1.46 -0.92
N LEU A 132 4.11 2.68 -1.31
CA LEU A 132 3.20 3.73 -1.74
C LEU A 132 3.45 4.07 -3.20
N HIS A 133 2.42 3.90 -4.02
CA HIS A 133 2.41 4.36 -5.41
C HIS A 133 1.61 5.65 -5.53
N ALA A 134 2.22 6.68 -6.09
CA ALA A 134 1.53 7.94 -6.36
C ALA A 134 0.55 7.75 -7.53
N TRP A 135 -0.75 7.78 -7.23
CA TRP A 135 -1.79 7.62 -8.22
C TRP A 135 -2.09 8.96 -8.92
N ILE A 136 -1.81 8.99 -10.21
CA ILE A 136 -1.91 10.15 -11.08
C ILE A 136 -3.09 9.97 -12.04
N VAL A 137 -4.19 10.70 -11.82
CA VAL A 137 -5.28 10.81 -12.81
C VAL A 137 -4.79 11.66 -13.97
N THR A 138 -4.65 11.10 -15.18
CA THR A 138 -3.92 11.71 -16.28
C THR A 138 -4.76 12.65 -17.13
N MET A 139 -5.69 12.13 -17.93
CA MET A 139 -6.42 12.92 -18.94
C MET A 139 -7.48 13.87 -18.34
N PRO A 140 -8.32 13.47 -17.36
CA PRO A 140 -9.29 14.37 -16.78
C PRO A 140 -8.63 15.51 -15.98
N VAL A 141 -9.08 16.77 -16.19
CA VAL A 141 -8.59 17.95 -15.45
C VAL A 141 -9.73 18.67 -14.71
N GLY A 142 -10.88 18.03 -14.57
CA GLY A 142 -12.00 18.48 -13.74
C GLY A 142 -13.04 19.32 -14.48
N LYS A 143 -13.90 19.97 -13.70
CA LYS A 143 -14.92 20.87 -14.26
C LYS A 143 -14.26 22.00 -15.03
N TRP A 144 -14.91 22.43 -16.13
CA TRP A 144 -14.37 23.48 -17.00
C TRP A 144 -14.04 24.78 -16.29
N ASP A 145 -14.83 25.13 -15.30
CA ASP A 145 -14.66 26.31 -14.43
C ASP A 145 -13.86 26.03 -13.16
N GLY A 146 -13.44 24.77 -12.95
CA GLY A 146 -12.60 24.38 -11.80
C GLY A 146 -11.20 24.98 -11.87
N LEU A 147 -10.56 25.17 -10.71
CA LEU A 147 -9.26 25.84 -10.57
C LEU A 147 -8.17 25.20 -11.45
N GLY A 148 -8.00 23.87 -11.35
CA GLY A 148 -6.98 23.16 -12.13
C GLY A 148 -7.20 23.29 -13.63
N CYS A 149 -8.44 23.10 -14.11
CA CYS A 149 -8.78 23.25 -15.51
C CYS A 149 -8.57 24.71 -16.01
N LYS A 150 -8.96 25.73 -15.23
CA LYS A 150 -8.71 27.14 -15.57
C LYS A 150 -7.22 27.43 -15.71
N GLN A 151 -6.41 27.00 -14.75
CA GLN A 151 -4.95 27.21 -14.79
C GLN A 151 -4.31 26.52 -15.99
N LEU A 152 -4.72 25.28 -16.30
CA LEU A 152 -4.23 24.54 -17.46
C LEU A 152 -4.62 25.21 -18.77
N ARG A 153 -5.85 25.69 -18.91
CA ARG A 153 -6.28 26.42 -20.11
C ARG A 153 -5.48 27.71 -20.30
N ASN A 154 -5.14 28.41 -19.23
CA ASN A 154 -4.30 29.61 -19.34
C ASN A 154 -2.87 29.30 -19.81
N LYS A 155 -2.32 28.15 -19.39
CA LYS A 155 -0.97 27.72 -19.76
C LYS A 155 -0.90 27.05 -21.14
N MET A 156 -1.95 26.28 -21.51
CA MET A 156 -1.93 25.42 -22.70
C MET A 156 -3.32 25.22 -23.31
N ALA A 157 -4.00 26.30 -23.65
CA ALA A 157 -5.40 26.29 -24.09
C ALA A 157 -5.72 25.27 -25.19
N ARG A 158 -4.83 25.13 -26.19
CA ARG A 158 -5.00 24.21 -27.34
C ARG A 158 -4.93 22.73 -26.95
N ASN A 159 -4.42 22.42 -25.74
CA ASN A 159 -4.26 21.05 -25.25
C ASN A 159 -5.36 20.63 -24.27
N ILE A 160 -6.34 21.50 -24.00
CA ILE A 160 -7.46 21.17 -23.12
C ILE A 160 -8.74 21.13 -23.95
N ILE A 161 -9.36 19.96 -23.99
CA ILE A 161 -10.61 19.70 -24.72
C ILE A 161 -11.77 19.78 -23.73
N LYS A 162 -12.84 20.47 -24.11
CA LYS A 162 -14.09 20.52 -23.35
C LYS A 162 -15.04 19.41 -23.79
N ILE A 163 -15.43 18.55 -22.86
CA ILE A 163 -16.41 17.48 -23.08
C ILE A 163 -17.45 17.54 -21.97
N LYS A 164 -18.71 17.76 -22.32
CA LYS A 164 -19.87 17.79 -21.38
C LYS A 164 -19.62 18.62 -20.11
N GLY A 165 -18.97 19.78 -20.25
CA GLY A 165 -18.69 20.68 -19.12
C GLY A 165 -17.43 20.34 -18.29
N TYR A 166 -16.67 19.34 -18.69
CA TYR A 166 -15.39 18.96 -18.10
C TYR A 166 -14.24 19.18 -19.06
N GLY A 167 -13.05 19.45 -18.51
CA GLY A 167 -11.80 19.54 -19.24
C GLY A 167 -11.06 18.23 -19.26
N TYR A 168 -10.45 17.94 -20.41
CA TYR A 168 -9.58 16.79 -20.62
C TYR A 168 -8.31 17.23 -21.34
N MET A 169 -7.18 16.63 -21.02
CA MET A 169 -5.96 16.83 -21.79
C MET A 169 -6.12 16.18 -23.16
N ASN A 170 -5.61 16.84 -24.22
CA ASN A 170 -5.64 16.29 -25.57
C ASN A 170 -4.55 15.23 -25.74
N PRO A 171 -4.86 13.94 -25.93
CA PRO A 171 -3.87 12.88 -26.06
C PRO A 171 -3.08 12.95 -27.38
N GLU A 172 -3.52 13.73 -28.36
CA GLU A 172 -2.91 13.82 -29.69
C GLU A 172 -1.63 14.70 -29.72
N THR A 173 -1.38 15.50 -28.67
CA THR A 173 -0.28 16.48 -28.66
C THR A 173 0.92 16.01 -27.85
N GLN A 174 2.11 16.35 -28.32
CA GLN A 174 3.35 16.12 -27.57
C GLN A 174 3.37 16.90 -26.26
N GLN A 175 2.83 18.10 -26.25
CA GLN A 175 2.77 18.95 -25.06
C GLN A 175 2.02 18.30 -23.90
N THR A 176 0.98 17.48 -24.18
CA THR A 176 0.29 16.67 -23.16
C THR A 176 1.24 15.62 -22.58
N ALA A 177 2.02 14.94 -23.42
CA ALA A 177 2.99 13.94 -22.97
C ALA A 177 4.07 14.57 -22.06
N ASP A 178 4.64 15.69 -22.50
CA ASP A 178 5.68 16.42 -21.76
C ASP A 178 5.15 16.95 -20.42
N TYR A 179 3.93 17.48 -20.42
CA TYR A 179 3.31 18.00 -19.20
C TYR A 179 3.09 16.90 -18.15
N LEU A 180 2.50 15.78 -18.55
CA LEU A 180 2.26 14.66 -17.64
C LEU A 180 3.58 14.02 -17.17
N ALA A 181 4.59 13.95 -18.04
CA ALA A 181 5.90 13.49 -17.66
C ALA A 181 6.57 14.42 -16.64
N ASN A 182 6.40 15.74 -16.76
CA ASN A 182 6.92 16.70 -15.78
C ASN A 182 6.24 16.56 -14.40
N ILE A 183 4.94 16.32 -14.34
CA ILE A 183 4.22 16.02 -13.08
C ILE A 183 4.79 14.76 -12.44
N CYS A 184 4.93 13.66 -13.19
CA CYS A 184 5.48 12.41 -12.68
C CYS A 184 6.94 12.57 -12.24
N ALA A 185 7.74 13.33 -12.98
CA ALA A 185 9.14 13.63 -12.64
C ALA A 185 9.25 14.49 -11.38
N GLU A 186 8.37 15.49 -11.18
CA GLU A 186 8.34 16.28 -9.95
C GLU A 186 8.15 15.38 -8.73
N VAL A 187 7.15 14.49 -8.76
CA VAL A 187 6.88 13.54 -7.69
C VAL A 187 8.07 12.59 -7.50
N THR A 188 8.58 11.99 -8.58
CA THR A 188 9.70 11.03 -8.50
C THR A 188 10.97 11.65 -7.93
N ARG A 189 11.28 12.90 -8.30
CA ARG A 189 12.49 13.57 -7.82
C ARG A 189 12.41 13.94 -6.35
N ARG A 190 11.23 14.38 -5.91
CA ARG A 190 11.06 14.98 -4.56
C ARG A 190 10.72 13.98 -3.48
N TYR A 191 10.14 12.84 -3.83
CA TYR A 191 9.58 11.89 -2.87
C TYR A 191 10.17 10.49 -3.02
N ASP A 192 10.27 9.78 -1.93
CA ASP A 192 10.67 8.36 -1.89
C ASP A 192 9.46 7.44 -2.14
N ILE A 193 8.80 7.63 -3.29
CA ILE A 193 7.72 6.76 -3.73
C ILE A 193 8.25 5.43 -4.26
N ASP A 194 7.44 4.38 -4.17
CA ASP A 194 7.75 3.05 -4.72
C ASP A 194 7.24 2.89 -6.16
N GLY A 195 6.22 3.67 -6.55
CA GLY A 195 5.67 3.61 -7.90
C GLY A 195 4.92 4.88 -8.32
N ILE A 196 4.78 5.02 -9.64
CA ILE A 196 3.84 5.92 -10.31
C ILE A 196 2.73 5.07 -10.89
N HIS A 197 1.48 5.34 -10.48
CA HIS A 197 0.28 4.66 -10.95
C HIS A 197 -0.55 5.58 -11.84
N LEU A 198 -0.61 5.30 -13.15
CA LEU A 198 -1.34 6.10 -14.13
C LEU A 198 -2.78 5.64 -14.26
N ASP A 199 -3.72 6.49 -13.92
CA ASP A 199 -5.14 6.25 -14.14
C ASP A 199 -5.68 7.17 -15.24
N TYR A 200 -6.73 6.73 -15.91
CA TYR A 200 -7.30 7.42 -17.09
C TYR A 200 -6.25 7.68 -18.19
N ILE A 201 -5.22 6.88 -18.29
CA ILE A 201 -4.24 6.93 -19.39
C ILE A 201 -4.83 6.28 -20.65
N ARG A 202 -5.83 6.95 -21.20
CA ARG A 202 -6.66 6.49 -22.31
C ARG A 202 -7.40 7.64 -22.97
N TYR A 203 -7.96 7.39 -24.15
CA TYR A 203 -8.91 8.32 -24.71
C TYR A 203 -10.15 8.40 -23.83
N PRO A 204 -10.71 9.62 -23.59
CA PRO A 204 -12.01 9.77 -22.97
C PRO A 204 -13.10 9.09 -23.81
N GLU A 205 -13.97 8.33 -23.17
CA GLU A 205 -15.02 7.54 -23.83
C GLU A 205 -15.99 8.42 -24.61
N GLU A 206 -16.17 9.66 -24.17
CA GLU A 206 -17.08 10.64 -24.76
C GLU A 206 -16.46 11.45 -25.91
N LEU A 207 -15.22 11.18 -26.31
CA LEU A 207 -14.56 11.97 -27.35
C LEU A 207 -15.13 11.63 -28.73
N PRO A 208 -15.84 12.56 -29.43
CA PRO A 208 -16.43 12.28 -30.72
C PRO A 208 -15.40 11.95 -31.82
N LYS A 209 -14.15 12.32 -31.60
CA LYS A 209 -13.07 12.26 -32.61
C LYS A 209 -12.57 10.85 -32.92
N LEU A 210 -12.85 9.85 -32.10
CA LEU A 210 -12.54 8.44 -32.46
C LEU A 210 -13.28 8.01 -33.74
N LYS A 211 -14.27 8.77 -34.21
CA LYS A 211 -14.95 8.52 -35.49
C LYS A 211 -14.13 8.87 -36.73
N THR A 212 -13.13 9.74 -36.59
CA THR A 212 -12.29 10.24 -37.71
C THR A 212 -10.83 9.76 -37.64
N MET A 213 -10.38 9.28 -36.51
CA MET A 213 -9.02 8.77 -36.29
C MET A 213 -9.06 7.25 -36.19
N SER A 214 -8.04 6.57 -36.74
CA SER A 214 -7.92 5.13 -36.59
C SER A 214 -7.57 4.76 -35.11
N HIS A 215 -8.05 3.61 -34.64
CA HIS A 215 -7.70 3.09 -33.32
C HIS A 215 -6.18 2.89 -33.16
N ASP A 216 -5.49 2.52 -34.25
CA ASP A 216 -4.02 2.38 -34.24
C ASP A 216 -3.31 3.71 -33.98
N GLU A 217 -3.80 4.79 -34.57
CA GLU A 217 -3.27 6.13 -34.29
C GLU A 217 -3.56 6.54 -32.85
N GLY A 218 -4.76 6.26 -32.35
CA GLY A 218 -5.11 6.48 -30.95
C GLY A 218 -4.16 5.73 -29.99
N ARG A 219 -3.88 4.46 -30.27
CA ARG A 219 -2.94 3.66 -29.50
C ARG A 219 -1.52 4.22 -29.55
N ARG A 220 -1.06 4.69 -30.72
CA ARG A 220 0.25 5.36 -30.83
C ARG A 220 0.33 6.64 -30.00
N ASN A 221 -0.73 7.44 -29.98
CA ASN A 221 -0.80 8.67 -29.20
C ASN A 221 -0.72 8.39 -27.69
N ILE A 222 -1.50 7.45 -27.16
CA ILE A 222 -1.42 7.08 -25.74
C ILE A 222 -0.07 6.45 -25.41
N THR A 223 0.45 5.56 -26.26
CA THR A 223 1.78 4.93 -26.06
C THR A 223 2.91 5.96 -26.05
N ARG A 224 2.83 7.02 -26.87
CA ARG A 224 3.77 8.14 -26.84
C ARG A 224 3.79 8.80 -25.47
N ILE A 225 2.64 9.07 -24.88
CA ILE A 225 2.51 9.67 -23.54
C ILE A 225 3.14 8.74 -22.49
N VAL A 226 2.75 7.47 -22.49
CA VAL A 226 3.30 6.46 -21.58
C VAL A 226 4.81 6.36 -21.69
N ARG A 227 5.35 6.32 -22.92
CA ARG A 227 6.79 6.25 -23.17
C ARG A 227 7.53 7.48 -22.64
N THR A 228 6.98 8.67 -22.85
CA THR A 228 7.58 9.93 -22.37
C THR A 228 7.64 9.94 -20.84
N ILE A 229 6.54 9.56 -20.16
CA ILE A 229 6.48 9.47 -18.70
C ILE A 229 7.48 8.42 -18.19
N SER A 230 7.41 7.19 -18.71
CA SER A 230 8.26 6.08 -18.26
C SER A 230 9.75 6.41 -18.41
N LYS A 231 10.17 6.94 -19.57
CA LYS A 231 11.55 7.37 -19.81
C LYS A 231 12.01 8.39 -18.76
N GLN A 232 11.18 9.37 -18.44
CA GLN A 232 11.56 10.44 -17.51
C GLN A 232 11.59 9.95 -16.06
N VAL A 233 10.64 9.12 -15.63
CA VAL A 233 10.62 8.51 -14.29
C VAL A 233 11.83 7.58 -14.10
N LYS A 234 12.05 6.68 -15.05
CA LYS A 234 13.15 5.68 -14.98
C LYS A 234 14.53 6.31 -15.07
N SER A 235 14.69 7.45 -15.75
CA SER A 235 15.97 8.18 -15.77
C SER A 235 16.31 8.82 -14.40
N LEU A 236 15.32 9.13 -13.58
CA LEU A 236 15.49 9.69 -12.24
C LEU A 236 15.71 8.61 -11.18
N LYS A 237 14.83 7.61 -11.16
CA LYS A 237 14.86 6.49 -10.21
C LYS A 237 14.43 5.21 -10.94
N PRO A 238 15.36 4.40 -11.45
CA PRO A 238 15.03 3.23 -12.27
C PRO A 238 14.22 2.16 -11.52
N TRP A 239 14.30 2.14 -10.19
CA TRP A 239 13.53 1.23 -9.32
C TRP A 239 12.09 1.65 -9.07
N VAL A 240 11.70 2.91 -9.32
CA VAL A 240 10.30 3.34 -9.18
C VAL A 240 9.45 2.61 -10.21
N LYS A 241 8.47 1.84 -9.73
CA LYS A 241 7.59 1.05 -10.59
C LYS A 241 6.67 1.94 -11.41
N MET A 242 6.55 1.61 -12.70
CA MET A 242 5.53 2.20 -13.57
C MET A 242 4.33 1.26 -13.61
N SER A 243 3.15 1.77 -13.27
CA SER A 243 1.91 1.00 -13.33
C SER A 243 0.74 1.81 -13.89
N CYS A 244 -0.32 1.13 -14.31
CA CYS A 244 -1.56 1.79 -14.67
C CYS A 244 -2.78 0.92 -14.36
N SER A 245 -3.97 1.56 -14.36
CA SER A 245 -5.29 0.93 -14.26
C SER A 245 -5.98 0.88 -15.63
N PRO A 246 -5.70 -0.13 -16.48
CA PRO A 246 -6.42 -0.28 -17.74
C PRO A 246 -7.85 -0.75 -17.51
N ILE A 247 -8.70 -0.64 -18.55
CA ILE A 247 -10.02 -1.25 -18.56
C ILE A 247 -9.86 -2.76 -18.31
N GLY A 248 -10.79 -3.33 -17.55
CA GLY A 248 -10.66 -4.68 -17.00
C GLY A 248 -10.52 -5.81 -18.02
N LYS A 249 -10.92 -5.61 -19.27
CA LYS A 249 -10.66 -6.51 -20.40
C LYS A 249 -9.62 -5.86 -21.30
N TYR A 250 -8.58 -6.62 -21.70
CA TYR A 250 -7.63 -6.10 -22.68
C TYR A 250 -8.29 -5.93 -24.04
N ASN A 251 -8.84 -7.02 -24.58
CA ASN A 251 -9.58 -7.06 -25.83
C ASN A 251 -10.66 -8.15 -25.78
N ASN A 252 -11.52 -8.19 -26.78
CA ASN A 252 -12.41 -9.33 -26.99
C ASN A 252 -11.58 -10.57 -27.34
N THR A 253 -12.09 -11.74 -26.97
CA THR A 253 -11.39 -13.02 -27.25
C THR A 253 -12.38 -14.07 -27.77
N LYS A 254 -11.93 -14.85 -28.77
CA LYS A 254 -12.70 -15.99 -29.30
C LYS A 254 -12.60 -17.22 -28.40
N ARG A 255 -11.55 -17.30 -27.58
CA ARG A 255 -11.27 -18.41 -26.66
C ARG A 255 -12.27 -18.47 -25.52
N TYR A 256 -12.73 -17.33 -25.07
CA TYR A 256 -13.66 -17.20 -23.98
C TYR A 256 -14.91 -16.49 -24.46
N TRP A 257 -16.06 -17.07 -24.28
CA TRP A 257 -17.35 -16.55 -24.74
C TRP A 257 -17.78 -15.29 -23.96
N SER A 258 -17.00 -14.23 -24.08
CA SER A 258 -17.32 -12.93 -23.47
C SER A 258 -16.67 -11.79 -24.24
N HIS A 259 -17.46 -10.78 -24.55
CA HIS A 259 -17.10 -9.61 -25.33
C HIS A 259 -17.44 -8.32 -24.57
N GLY A 260 -17.31 -7.20 -25.22
CA GLY A 260 -17.76 -5.90 -24.74
C GLY A 260 -16.65 -4.89 -24.57
N TRP A 261 -16.89 -3.92 -23.72
CA TRP A 261 -15.99 -2.80 -23.50
C TRP A 261 -14.59 -3.25 -23.03
N ASN A 262 -13.56 -2.79 -23.76
CA ASN A 262 -12.20 -3.24 -23.56
C ASN A 262 -11.17 -2.10 -23.71
N ALA A 263 -9.94 -2.35 -23.28
CA ALA A 263 -8.86 -1.39 -23.27
C ALA A 263 -8.36 -1.07 -24.69
N TYR A 264 -8.12 -2.10 -25.48
CA TYR A 264 -7.41 -2.01 -26.76
C TYR A 264 -8.23 -1.30 -27.83
N GLU A 265 -9.47 -1.76 -28.08
CA GLU A 265 -10.34 -1.22 -29.14
C GLU A 265 -11.10 0.01 -28.68
N THR A 266 -11.66 0.00 -27.46
CA THR A 266 -12.62 1.05 -27.08
C THR A 266 -11.96 2.36 -26.68
N VAL A 267 -10.80 2.29 -25.98
CA VAL A 267 -10.15 3.47 -25.38
C VAL A 267 -8.67 3.61 -25.72
N CYS A 268 -8.21 2.82 -26.68
CA CYS A 268 -6.85 2.88 -27.23
C CYS A 268 -5.73 2.64 -26.19
N GLN A 269 -5.97 1.78 -25.18
CA GLN A 269 -4.97 1.36 -24.20
C GLN A 269 -4.29 0.06 -24.67
N ASP A 270 -3.10 0.14 -25.24
CA ASP A 270 -2.31 -1.05 -25.59
C ASP A 270 -1.40 -1.46 -24.42
N ALA A 271 -2.05 -1.76 -23.27
CA ALA A 271 -1.34 -2.04 -22.02
C ALA A 271 -0.46 -3.30 -22.09
N VAL A 272 -0.80 -4.26 -22.93
CA VAL A 272 0.01 -5.46 -23.17
C VAL A 272 1.32 -5.08 -23.88
N ALA A 273 1.28 -4.23 -24.90
CA ALA A 273 2.49 -3.74 -25.54
C ALA A 273 3.35 -2.93 -24.56
N TRP A 274 2.75 -2.18 -23.63
CA TRP A 274 3.52 -1.43 -22.62
C TRP A 274 4.28 -2.35 -21.65
N LEU A 275 3.72 -3.51 -21.29
CA LEU A 275 4.44 -4.52 -20.51
C LEU A 275 5.58 -5.14 -21.33
N ARG A 276 5.28 -5.58 -22.57
CA ARG A 276 6.27 -6.19 -23.48
C ARG A 276 7.47 -5.27 -23.73
N ASP A 277 7.20 -3.99 -23.98
CA ASP A 277 8.20 -2.98 -24.34
C ASP A 277 8.89 -2.38 -23.09
N GLY A 278 8.59 -2.86 -21.87
CA GLY A 278 9.19 -2.41 -20.61
C GLY A 278 8.80 -0.98 -20.21
N LEU A 279 7.69 -0.47 -20.73
CA LEU A 279 7.15 0.85 -20.37
C LEU A 279 6.34 0.82 -19.08
N MET A 280 5.80 -0.35 -18.72
CA MET A 280 5.11 -0.63 -17.46
C MET A 280 5.74 -1.84 -16.77
N ASP A 281 5.84 -1.79 -15.46
CA ASP A 281 6.29 -2.88 -14.60
C ASP A 281 5.11 -3.68 -14.05
N GLU A 282 3.97 -3.01 -13.86
CA GLU A 282 2.76 -3.57 -13.27
C GLU A 282 1.50 -3.07 -13.98
N LEU A 283 0.46 -3.90 -14.00
CA LEU A 283 -0.89 -3.49 -14.39
C LEU A 283 -1.90 -3.83 -13.29
N PHE A 284 -2.84 -2.92 -13.09
CA PHE A 284 -3.98 -3.09 -12.19
C PHE A 284 -5.29 -3.00 -13.00
N PRO A 285 -5.64 -4.01 -13.83
CA PRO A 285 -6.84 -3.97 -14.65
C PRO A 285 -8.09 -3.79 -13.78
N MET A 286 -8.95 -2.85 -14.12
CA MET A 286 -10.19 -2.55 -13.39
C MET A 286 -11.26 -3.62 -13.68
N MET A 287 -11.09 -4.80 -13.12
CA MET A 287 -11.93 -5.97 -13.38
C MET A 287 -13.17 -6.01 -12.47
N TYR A 288 -13.98 -4.97 -12.54
CA TYR A 288 -15.20 -4.82 -11.72
C TYR A 288 -16.36 -5.61 -12.34
N PHE A 289 -16.14 -6.90 -12.53
CA PHE A 289 -17.02 -7.86 -13.20
C PHE A 289 -17.20 -9.12 -12.34
N ARG A 290 -18.03 -10.05 -12.82
CA ARG A 290 -18.23 -11.37 -12.21
C ARG A 290 -18.24 -12.44 -13.29
N ASP A 291 -18.01 -13.69 -12.91
CA ASP A 291 -18.21 -14.89 -13.70
C ASP A 291 -17.48 -14.86 -15.05
N SER A 292 -18.19 -15.09 -16.16
CA SER A 292 -17.62 -15.10 -17.50
C SER A 292 -17.02 -13.78 -17.97
N ASN A 293 -17.31 -12.68 -17.27
CA ASN A 293 -16.68 -11.39 -17.51
C ASN A 293 -15.42 -11.17 -16.66
N PHE A 294 -15.17 -12.00 -15.66
CA PHE A 294 -13.99 -11.93 -14.80
C PHE A 294 -12.95 -13.02 -15.12
N PHE A 295 -13.29 -14.30 -14.89
CA PHE A 295 -12.30 -15.38 -14.88
C PHE A 295 -11.54 -15.55 -16.20
N PRO A 296 -12.19 -15.57 -17.38
CA PRO A 296 -11.46 -15.70 -18.64
C PRO A 296 -10.51 -14.54 -18.92
N PHE A 297 -10.91 -13.33 -18.55
CA PHE A 297 -10.11 -12.12 -18.80
C PHE A 297 -8.99 -11.94 -17.79
N ALA A 298 -9.12 -12.44 -16.55
CA ALA A 298 -8.01 -12.52 -15.61
C ALA A 298 -6.91 -13.45 -16.15
N LEU A 299 -7.27 -14.62 -16.73
CA LEU A 299 -6.32 -15.50 -17.41
C LEU A 299 -5.70 -14.84 -18.64
N ASP A 300 -6.49 -14.16 -19.47
CA ASP A 300 -5.98 -13.44 -20.65
C ASP A 300 -4.93 -12.38 -20.27
N TRP A 301 -5.16 -11.64 -19.19
CA TRP A 301 -4.16 -10.71 -18.64
C TRP A 301 -2.90 -11.44 -18.16
N LYS A 302 -3.05 -12.57 -17.46
CA LYS A 302 -1.93 -13.39 -16.98
C LYS A 302 -1.09 -13.93 -18.13
N GLU A 303 -1.72 -14.49 -19.14
CA GLU A 303 -1.07 -15.06 -20.33
C GLU A 303 -0.29 -14.00 -21.13
N ARG A 304 -0.76 -12.74 -21.11
CA ARG A 304 -0.16 -11.60 -21.81
C ARG A 304 0.73 -10.72 -20.93
N SER A 305 1.10 -11.18 -19.74
CA SER A 305 1.87 -10.38 -18.77
C SER A 305 3.32 -10.14 -19.18
N HIS A 306 3.88 -10.92 -20.11
CA HIS A 306 5.28 -10.86 -20.50
C HIS A 306 6.26 -10.92 -19.31
N GLY A 307 5.93 -11.70 -18.28
CA GLY A 307 6.73 -11.84 -17.07
C GLY A 307 6.65 -10.63 -16.12
N ARG A 308 5.77 -9.66 -16.38
CA ARG A 308 5.50 -8.53 -15.50
C ARG A 308 4.38 -8.85 -14.52
N ILE A 309 4.17 -7.97 -13.55
CA ILE A 309 3.18 -8.13 -12.50
C ILE A 309 1.80 -7.71 -13.01
N VAL A 310 0.79 -8.56 -12.83
CA VAL A 310 -0.60 -8.25 -13.11
C VAL A 310 -1.42 -8.47 -11.84
N VAL A 311 -2.12 -7.41 -11.42
CA VAL A 311 -2.87 -7.31 -10.17
C VAL A 311 -4.32 -6.92 -10.48
N PRO A 312 -5.22 -7.87 -10.77
CA PRO A 312 -6.61 -7.55 -11.04
C PRO A 312 -7.27 -6.78 -9.91
N GLY A 313 -7.92 -5.67 -10.27
CA GLY A 313 -8.69 -4.85 -9.36
C GLY A 313 -10.11 -5.39 -9.21
N LEU A 314 -10.55 -5.55 -7.96
CA LEU A 314 -11.88 -6.03 -7.62
C LEU A 314 -12.79 -4.88 -7.22
N GLY A 315 -13.97 -4.82 -7.81
CA GLY A 315 -14.98 -3.80 -7.55
C GLY A 315 -15.77 -4.06 -6.27
N ILE A 316 -15.11 -4.07 -5.11
CA ILE A 316 -15.75 -4.38 -3.83
C ILE A 316 -16.83 -3.36 -3.42
N TYR A 317 -16.82 -2.16 -4.00
CA TYR A 317 -17.88 -1.17 -3.79
C TYR A 317 -19.24 -1.68 -4.29
N PHE A 318 -19.29 -2.56 -5.29
CA PHE A 318 -20.51 -3.22 -5.75
C PHE A 318 -21.13 -4.16 -4.72
N MET A 319 -20.41 -4.54 -3.66
CA MET A 319 -21.00 -5.28 -2.55
C MET A 319 -21.95 -4.42 -1.71
N SER A 320 -21.80 -3.09 -1.75
CA SER A 320 -22.68 -2.17 -1.04
C SER A 320 -24.14 -2.36 -1.49
N PRO A 321 -25.12 -2.38 -0.54
CA PRO A 321 -26.55 -2.39 -0.89
C PRO A 321 -27.00 -1.19 -1.72
N ARG A 322 -26.26 -0.07 -1.66
CA ARG A 322 -26.55 1.15 -2.44
C ARG A 322 -26.07 1.07 -3.88
N GLU A 323 -25.28 0.03 -4.20
CA GLU A 323 -24.73 -0.24 -5.53
C GLU A 323 -25.39 -1.50 -6.11
N LYS A 324 -24.63 -2.54 -6.45
CA LYS A 324 -25.17 -3.77 -7.05
C LYS A 324 -25.48 -4.87 -6.03
N ASN A 325 -25.19 -4.66 -4.75
CA ASN A 325 -25.44 -5.59 -3.66
C ASN A 325 -24.81 -6.98 -3.87
N TRP A 326 -23.64 -7.07 -4.51
CA TRP A 326 -22.96 -8.36 -4.73
C TRP A 326 -22.70 -9.11 -3.42
N PRO A 327 -22.87 -10.44 -3.39
CA PRO A 327 -22.52 -11.23 -2.21
C PRO A 327 -21.00 -11.30 -2.03
N LEU A 328 -20.56 -11.51 -0.79
CA LEU A 328 -19.14 -11.71 -0.47
C LEU A 328 -18.54 -12.91 -1.24
N SER A 329 -19.34 -13.98 -1.43
CA SER A 329 -18.92 -15.20 -2.13
C SER A 329 -18.40 -14.97 -3.54
N ASP A 330 -18.88 -13.95 -4.26
CA ASP A 330 -18.36 -13.64 -5.60
C ASP A 330 -16.92 -13.15 -5.50
N ILE A 331 -16.66 -12.19 -4.58
CA ILE A 331 -15.32 -11.63 -4.38
C ILE A 331 -14.34 -12.67 -3.80
N THR A 332 -14.78 -13.52 -2.86
CA THR A 332 -13.90 -14.55 -2.29
C THR A 332 -13.52 -15.61 -3.33
N ARG A 333 -14.44 -15.95 -4.24
CA ARG A 333 -14.16 -16.84 -5.38
C ARG A 333 -13.15 -16.22 -6.36
N GLU A 334 -13.27 -14.94 -6.66
CA GLU A 334 -12.31 -14.20 -7.49
C GLU A 334 -10.93 -14.17 -6.84
N LEU A 335 -10.84 -13.83 -5.55
CA LEU A 335 -9.59 -13.81 -4.78
C LEU A 335 -8.92 -15.19 -4.77
N GLY A 336 -9.68 -16.26 -4.51
CA GLY A 336 -9.17 -17.62 -4.56
C GLY A 336 -8.63 -18.02 -5.95
N PHE A 337 -9.35 -17.62 -7.00
CA PHE A 337 -8.92 -17.84 -8.38
C PHE A 337 -7.61 -17.11 -8.70
N LEU A 338 -7.49 -15.84 -8.33
CA LEU A 338 -6.28 -15.05 -8.56
C LEU A 338 -5.07 -15.68 -7.86
N ARG A 339 -5.20 -16.03 -6.59
CA ARG A 339 -4.13 -16.67 -5.82
C ARG A 339 -3.71 -18.01 -6.43
N ASN A 340 -4.67 -18.84 -6.85
CA ASN A 340 -4.39 -20.12 -7.50
C ASN A 340 -3.64 -19.99 -8.82
N ASN A 341 -3.70 -18.82 -9.44
CA ASN A 341 -2.98 -18.48 -10.67
C ASN A 341 -1.74 -17.62 -10.42
N ASN A 342 -1.25 -17.51 -9.19
CA ASN A 342 -0.09 -16.69 -8.79
C ASN A 342 -0.22 -15.23 -9.27
N MET A 343 -1.39 -14.66 -9.10
CA MET A 343 -1.68 -13.26 -9.36
C MET A 343 -1.91 -12.51 -8.05
N GLY A 344 -1.51 -11.24 -8.01
CA GLY A 344 -1.91 -10.33 -6.95
C GLY A 344 -3.39 -9.94 -7.04
N HIS A 345 -3.83 -9.12 -6.11
CA HIS A 345 -5.18 -8.55 -6.11
C HIS A 345 -5.17 -7.12 -5.56
N ALA A 346 -6.12 -6.31 -6.02
CA ALA A 346 -6.29 -4.95 -5.54
C ALA A 346 -7.77 -4.65 -5.26
N TYR A 347 -8.05 -3.92 -4.18
CA TYR A 347 -9.42 -3.58 -3.79
C TYR A 347 -9.79 -2.16 -4.19
N PHE A 348 -10.83 -1.99 -4.96
CA PHE A 348 -11.42 -0.69 -5.23
C PHE A 348 -12.72 -0.55 -4.42
N ARG A 349 -12.68 0.23 -3.36
CA ARG A 349 -11.64 1.11 -2.81
C ARG A 349 -11.56 1.00 -1.28
N SER A 350 -10.59 1.70 -0.68
CA SER A 350 -10.23 1.62 0.73
C SER A 350 -11.42 1.69 1.69
N LYS A 351 -12.35 2.64 1.50
CA LYS A 351 -13.52 2.78 2.37
C LYS A 351 -14.33 1.49 2.52
N PHE A 352 -14.66 0.83 1.41
CA PHE A 352 -15.48 -0.39 1.45
C PHE A 352 -14.74 -1.56 2.08
N PHE A 353 -13.41 -1.56 1.98
CA PHE A 353 -12.54 -2.54 2.63
C PHE A 353 -12.48 -2.30 4.14
N THR A 354 -12.14 -1.08 4.58
CA THR A 354 -12.00 -0.74 6.01
C THR A 354 -13.32 -0.69 6.76
N ASP A 355 -14.43 -0.42 6.07
CA ASP A 355 -15.80 -0.51 6.63
C ASP A 355 -16.28 -1.97 6.78
N ASP A 356 -15.45 -2.93 6.39
CA ASP A 356 -15.78 -4.37 6.43
C ASP A 356 -17.08 -4.71 5.69
N THR A 357 -17.29 -4.11 4.51
CA THR A 357 -18.51 -4.29 3.71
C THR A 357 -18.75 -5.78 3.47
N LYS A 358 -19.86 -6.30 4.00
CA LYS A 358 -20.23 -7.73 3.99
C LYS A 358 -19.15 -8.70 4.54
N GLY A 359 -18.20 -8.24 5.34
CA GLY A 359 -17.18 -9.07 5.96
C GLY A 359 -15.90 -9.24 5.15
N ILE A 360 -15.67 -8.43 4.11
CA ILE A 360 -14.48 -8.52 3.24
C ILE A 360 -13.16 -8.29 4.01
N TYR A 361 -13.14 -7.34 4.96
CA TYR A 361 -11.97 -7.07 5.78
C TYR A 361 -11.63 -8.28 6.67
N ARG A 362 -12.63 -8.81 7.37
CA ARG A 362 -12.46 -9.99 8.26
C ARG A 362 -12.01 -11.21 7.46
N PHE A 363 -12.58 -11.43 6.27
CA PHE A 363 -12.16 -12.50 5.38
C PHE A 363 -10.71 -12.32 4.95
N ALA A 364 -10.33 -11.11 4.47
CA ALA A 364 -8.95 -10.84 4.05
C ALA A 364 -7.96 -11.07 5.20
N LYS A 365 -8.25 -10.53 6.38
CA LYS A 365 -7.38 -10.60 7.55
C LYS A 365 -7.19 -12.02 8.09
N ASN A 366 -8.28 -12.78 8.21
CA ASN A 366 -8.29 -14.02 8.99
C ASN A 366 -8.13 -15.28 8.11
N GLU A 367 -8.56 -15.20 6.85
CA GLU A 367 -8.63 -16.38 5.98
C GLU A 367 -7.69 -16.26 4.77
N LEU A 368 -7.76 -15.13 4.03
CA LEU A 368 -6.98 -14.97 2.81
C LEU A 368 -5.51 -14.60 3.10
N CYS A 369 -5.26 -13.64 3.98
CA CYS A 369 -3.95 -13.04 4.22
C CYS A 369 -3.55 -13.06 5.71
N PRO A 370 -3.64 -14.20 6.41
CA PRO A 370 -3.27 -14.28 7.83
C PRO A 370 -1.76 -14.08 8.07
N TYR A 371 -0.95 -14.21 7.03
CA TYR A 371 0.49 -13.99 7.06
C TYR A 371 0.90 -12.87 6.11
N PRO A 372 2.00 -12.16 6.39
CA PRO A 372 2.53 -11.14 5.50
C PRO A 372 2.99 -11.74 4.18
N SER A 373 3.17 -10.90 3.17
CA SER A 373 3.74 -11.29 1.87
C SER A 373 4.51 -10.11 1.31
N LEU A 374 5.65 -10.39 0.68
CA LEU A 374 6.46 -9.39 0.00
C LEU A 374 5.86 -9.06 -1.37
N VAL A 375 6.07 -7.83 -1.83
CA VAL A 375 5.86 -7.50 -3.23
C VAL A 375 6.91 -8.26 -4.07
N PRO A 376 6.53 -8.87 -5.21
CA PRO A 376 7.49 -9.58 -6.06
C PRO A 376 8.63 -8.67 -6.53
N PRO A 377 9.88 -9.17 -6.58
CA PRO A 377 11.01 -8.39 -7.07
C PRO A 377 10.89 -8.10 -8.57
N MET A 378 11.46 -6.98 -9.00
CA MET A 378 11.51 -6.55 -10.40
C MET A 378 12.67 -7.24 -11.15
N THR A 379 12.61 -8.57 -11.28
CA THR A 379 13.69 -9.37 -11.87
C THR A 379 13.99 -9.04 -13.34
N TRP A 380 13.08 -8.37 -14.03
CA TRP A 380 13.30 -7.85 -15.38
C TRP A 380 14.15 -6.57 -15.43
N GLN A 381 14.36 -5.89 -14.29
CA GLN A 381 15.24 -4.74 -14.15
C GLN A 381 16.60 -5.15 -13.57
N SER A 382 16.60 -5.97 -12.53
CA SER A 382 17.80 -6.51 -11.91
C SER A 382 17.52 -7.87 -11.27
N THR A 383 18.43 -8.82 -11.48
CA THR A 383 18.45 -10.11 -10.77
C THR A 383 19.61 -10.18 -9.77
N GLU A 384 20.39 -9.12 -9.66
CA GLU A 384 21.51 -9.05 -8.74
C GLU A 384 21.00 -9.00 -7.30
N ARG A 385 21.55 -9.87 -6.47
CA ARG A 385 21.25 -9.86 -5.04
C ARG A 385 22.14 -8.84 -4.34
N PRO A 386 21.60 -8.04 -3.43
CA PRO A 386 22.42 -7.13 -2.64
C PRO A 386 23.37 -7.93 -1.73
N GLN A 387 24.41 -7.26 -1.25
CA GLN A 387 25.29 -7.84 -0.23
C GLN A 387 24.47 -8.14 1.02
N SER A 388 24.82 -9.24 1.71
CA SER A 388 24.17 -9.61 2.95
C SER A 388 24.49 -8.63 4.07
N ALA A 389 23.56 -8.49 4.99
CA ALA A 389 23.85 -7.89 6.30
C ALA A 389 24.89 -8.77 7.05
N PHE A 390 25.55 -8.19 8.04
CA PHE A 390 26.52 -8.91 8.88
C PHE A 390 26.39 -8.48 10.34
N ALA A 391 27.04 -9.23 11.25
CA ALA A 391 27.06 -8.98 12.69
C ALA A 391 25.63 -8.85 13.28
N LEU A 392 24.77 -9.83 13.00
CA LEU A 392 23.48 -9.93 13.69
C LEU A 392 23.73 -10.19 15.17
N ARG A 393 23.27 -9.28 16.01
CA ARG A 393 23.37 -9.36 17.47
C ARG A 393 21.98 -9.40 18.07
N ARG A 394 21.86 -10.20 19.13
CA ARG A 394 20.69 -10.30 19.96
C ARG A 394 21.03 -9.81 21.36
N ALA A 395 20.28 -8.86 21.88
CA ALA A 395 20.40 -8.37 23.24
C ALA A 395 19.03 -8.46 23.94
N ASP A 396 18.90 -9.41 24.86
CA ASP A 396 17.72 -9.53 25.69
C ASP A 396 17.72 -8.41 26.74
N ARG A 397 16.57 -7.77 26.90
CA ARG A 397 16.39 -6.63 27.79
C ARG A 397 15.57 -7.02 29.02
N THR A 398 15.69 -6.22 30.07
CA THR A 398 14.97 -6.41 31.34
C THR A 398 13.46 -6.20 31.22
N ASP A 399 13.01 -5.48 30.16
CA ASP A 399 11.61 -5.19 29.87
C ASP A 399 10.87 -6.31 29.09
N ASN A 400 11.41 -7.53 29.12
CA ASN A 400 10.88 -8.67 28.38
C ASN A 400 10.85 -8.47 26.87
N THR A 401 11.77 -7.66 26.32
CA THR A 401 12.00 -7.49 24.89
C THR A 401 13.39 -7.97 24.50
N THR A 402 13.57 -8.23 23.23
CA THR A 402 14.86 -8.51 22.59
C THR A 402 15.13 -7.45 21.54
N LEU A 403 16.29 -6.81 21.63
CA LEU A 403 16.80 -5.93 20.59
C LEU A 403 17.63 -6.74 19.61
N LEU A 404 17.21 -6.80 18.37
CA LEU A 404 17.99 -7.29 17.26
C LEU A 404 18.72 -6.11 16.61
N SER A 405 20.00 -6.26 16.29
CA SER A 405 20.78 -5.26 15.56
C SER A 405 21.70 -5.94 14.57
N TRP A 406 21.94 -5.31 13.45
CA TRP A 406 22.83 -5.80 12.38
C TRP A 406 23.55 -4.65 11.70
N GLN A 407 24.56 -4.97 10.92
CA GLN A 407 25.32 -4.01 10.14
C GLN A 407 25.19 -4.29 8.64
N HIS A 408 25.47 -3.30 7.83
CA HIS A 408 25.53 -3.40 6.40
C HIS A 408 26.53 -2.37 5.84
N THR A 409 27.21 -2.72 4.76
CA THR A 409 28.26 -1.87 4.15
C THR A 409 27.72 -0.58 3.56
N THR A 410 26.49 -0.58 3.03
CA THR A 410 25.88 0.61 2.44
C THR A 410 25.60 1.66 3.51
N ALA A 411 26.21 2.84 3.36
CA ALA A 411 25.97 3.98 4.26
C ALA A 411 24.59 4.61 4.04
N ASP A 412 24.11 4.65 2.80
CA ASP A 412 22.81 5.20 2.43
C ASP A 412 21.67 4.27 2.84
N THR A 413 20.97 4.64 3.91
CA THR A 413 19.83 3.88 4.45
C THR A 413 18.60 3.93 3.57
N THR A 414 18.54 4.83 2.59
CA THR A 414 17.41 4.92 1.66
C THR A 414 17.52 3.91 0.53
N MET A 415 18.72 3.45 0.22
CA MET A 415 19.00 2.50 -0.88
C MET A 415 18.92 1.04 -0.45
N MET A 416 18.93 0.74 0.86
CA MET A 416 18.91 -0.62 1.37
C MET A 416 17.87 -0.76 2.48
N LEU A 417 17.00 -1.73 2.31
CA LEU A 417 15.96 -2.11 3.24
C LEU A 417 16.28 -3.48 3.85
N PHE A 418 15.56 -3.89 4.88
CA PHE A 418 15.79 -5.17 5.55
C PHE A 418 14.47 -5.88 5.83
N ASN A 419 14.44 -7.17 5.53
CA ASN A 419 13.41 -8.10 5.97
C ASN A 419 13.96 -8.92 7.15
N VAL A 420 13.16 -9.09 8.20
CA VAL A 420 13.52 -9.85 9.38
C VAL A 420 12.59 -11.03 9.52
N TYR A 421 13.18 -12.19 9.77
CA TYR A 421 12.51 -13.47 9.90
C TYR A 421 12.77 -14.06 11.28
N ALA A 422 11.82 -14.82 11.81
CA ALA A 422 11.94 -15.56 13.04
C ALA A 422 11.29 -16.94 12.94
N SER A 423 11.92 -17.96 13.50
CA SER A 423 11.40 -19.33 13.53
C SER A 423 11.88 -20.06 14.78
N HIS A 424 11.18 -21.12 15.16
CA HIS A 424 11.68 -22.10 16.15
C HIS A 424 12.73 -23.05 15.55
N GLU A 425 12.87 -23.08 14.24
CA GLU A 425 13.84 -23.89 13.51
C GLU A 425 15.08 -23.07 13.16
N CYS A 426 16.25 -23.69 13.23
CA CYS A 426 17.53 -23.12 12.83
C CYS A 426 18.21 -24.04 11.79
N PRO A 427 18.61 -23.51 10.61
CA PRO A 427 18.50 -22.12 10.17
C PRO A 427 17.05 -21.70 9.89
N VAL A 428 16.76 -20.40 10.07
CA VAL A 428 15.44 -19.83 9.78
C VAL A 428 15.16 -19.92 8.28
N ASN A 429 14.08 -20.57 7.90
CA ASN A 429 13.65 -20.66 6.50
C ASN A 429 13.02 -19.33 6.05
N THR A 430 13.77 -18.52 5.30
CA THR A 430 13.30 -17.23 4.77
C THR A 430 12.41 -17.37 3.52
N ALA A 431 12.27 -18.56 2.96
CA ALA A 431 11.30 -18.83 1.88
C ALA A 431 9.86 -18.92 2.41
N ASP A 432 9.68 -19.20 3.69
CA ASP A 432 8.37 -19.30 4.33
C ASP A 432 7.92 -17.93 4.87
N ALA A 433 6.87 -17.38 4.28
CA ALA A 433 6.30 -16.11 4.70
C ALA A 433 5.77 -16.11 6.15
N ARG A 434 5.48 -17.27 6.73
CA ARG A 434 5.06 -17.40 8.13
C ARG A 434 6.15 -16.96 9.11
N ASN A 435 7.40 -17.02 8.68
CA ASN A 435 8.55 -16.60 9.46
C ASN A 435 8.86 -15.10 9.32
N LEU A 436 8.22 -14.38 8.40
CA LEU A 436 8.47 -12.96 8.14
C LEU A 436 7.82 -12.11 9.24
N ILE A 437 8.62 -11.45 10.06
CA ILE A 437 8.15 -10.64 11.19
C ILE A 437 8.27 -9.14 10.97
N ALA A 438 9.13 -8.69 10.06
CA ALA A 438 9.23 -7.29 9.66
C ALA A 438 9.69 -7.17 8.21
N MET A 439 9.07 -6.24 7.47
CA MET A 439 9.31 -6.02 6.04
C MET A 439 9.88 -4.64 5.78
N ARG A 440 10.79 -4.54 4.79
CA ARG A 440 11.26 -3.28 4.21
C ARG A 440 11.72 -2.24 5.24
N ARG A 441 12.37 -2.68 6.33
CA ARG A 441 12.85 -1.79 7.39
C ARG A 441 14.06 -0.99 6.92
N GLN A 442 14.03 0.33 7.08
CA GLN A 442 15.22 1.18 6.88
C GLN A 442 16.18 1.09 8.08
N SER A 443 15.62 0.87 9.27
CA SER A 443 16.40 0.72 10.49
C SER A 443 17.17 -0.59 10.49
N ARG A 444 18.40 -0.56 10.97
CA ARG A 444 19.25 -1.74 11.23
C ARG A 444 19.04 -2.32 12.62
N GLN A 445 17.92 -2.02 13.23
CA GLN A 445 17.51 -2.49 14.53
C GLN A 445 16.03 -2.82 14.55
N LEU A 446 15.67 -3.84 15.30
CA LEU A 446 14.29 -4.25 15.53
C LEU A 446 14.13 -4.68 16.97
N LEU A 447 13.17 -4.10 17.67
CA LEU A 447 12.74 -4.54 18.99
C LEU A 447 11.58 -5.53 18.82
N VAL A 448 11.73 -6.71 19.42
CA VAL A 448 10.71 -7.78 19.39
C VAL A 448 10.39 -8.26 20.81
N PRO A 449 9.24 -8.88 21.06
CA PRO A 449 8.97 -9.57 22.30
C PRO A 449 10.04 -10.65 22.56
N ARG A 450 10.53 -10.74 23.80
CA ARG A 450 11.51 -11.75 24.17
C ARG A 450 10.92 -13.15 24.04
N ASN A 451 11.55 -13.96 23.21
CA ASN A 451 11.27 -15.38 23.10
C ASN A 451 12.59 -16.15 22.91
N PRO A 452 13.09 -16.84 23.96
CA PRO A 452 14.38 -17.51 23.90
C PRO A 452 14.40 -18.72 22.93
N ARG A 453 13.24 -19.18 22.48
CA ARG A 453 13.12 -20.32 21.56
C ARG A 453 13.10 -19.92 20.09
N LEU A 454 13.09 -18.60 19.79
CA LEU A 454 13.13 -18.12 18.42
C LEU A 454 14.56 -17.84 17.98
N HIS A 455 14.86 -18.28 16.77
CA HIS A 455 16.03 -17.90 16.01
C HIS A 455 15.64 -16.82 15.01
N TYR A 456 16.60 -15.97 14.65
CA TYR A 456 16.35 -14.82 13.78
C TYR A 456 17.25 -14.87 12.55
N ALA A 457 16.73 -14.34 11.44
CA ALA A 457 17.51 -14.11 10.25
C ALA A 457 17.17 -12.75 9.63
N VAL A 458 18.14 -12.13 8.97
CA VAL A 458 17.99 -10.83 8.32
C VAL A 458 18.44 -10.94 6.87
N CYS A 459 17.58 -10.49 5.94
CA CYS A 459 17.93 -10.30 4.53
C CYS A 459 18.01 -8.80 4.23
N ALA A 460 19.08 -8.35 3.60
CA ALA A 460 19.10 -7.04 2.95
C ALA A 460 18.24 -7.08 1.70
N VAL A 461 17.56 -5.99 1.39
CA VAL A 461 16.64 -5.89 0.25
C VAL A 461 16.98 -4.64 -0.54
N ASP A 462 17.27 -4.77 -1.83
CA ASP A 462 17.50 -3.64 -2.71
C ASP A 462 16.19 -2.93 -3.11
N ARG A 463 16.28 -1.84 -3.84
CA ARG A 463 15.11 -1.08 -4.30
C ARG A 463 14.31 -1.80 -5.40
N TYR A 464 14.85 -2.86 -6.00
CA TYR A 464 14.13 -3.71 -6.95
C TYR A 464 13.38 -4.87 -6.27
N GLY A 465 13.55 -5.05 -4.95
CA GLY A 465 12.92 -6.10 -4.15
C GLY A 465 13.73 -7.40 -4.07
N ASN A 466 14.97 -7.43 -4.59
CA ASN A 466 15.82 -8.61 -4.48
C ASN A 466 16.34 -8.74 -3.05
N GLU A 467 16.22 -9.93 -2.47
CA GLU A 467 16.77 -10.26 -1.16
C GLU A 467 18.18 -10.84 -1.27
N SER A 468 19.06 -10.45 -0.35
CA SER A 468 20.37 -11.06 -0.15
C SER A 468 20.23 -12.50 0.38
N GLU A 469 21.36 -13.21 0.44
CA GLU A 469 21.46 -14.38 1.32
C GLU A 469 21.14 -13.95 2.76
N ALA A 470 20.49 -14.85 3.49
CA ALA A 470 20.04 -14.57 4.85
C ALA A 470 21.23 -14.60 5.83
N LEU A 471 21.40 -13.52 6.56
CA LEU A 471 22.25 -13.52 7.74
C LEU A 471 21.49 -14.25 8.86
N GLN A 472 21.97 -15.43 9.23
CA GLN A 472 21.40 -16.23 10.31
C GLN A 472 21.99 -15.84 11.66
N GLU A 473 21.22 -15.98 12.74
CA GLU A 473 21.73 -15.92 14.10
C GLU A 473 22.70 -17.09 14.33
N THR A 474 23.92 -16.81 14.79
CA THR A 474 24.87 -17.85 15.14
C THR A 474 24.73 -18.20 16.61
N THR A 475 24.74 -19.48 16.93
CA THR A 475 24.66 -19.97 18.34
C THR A 475 25.81 -19.51 19.25
N ALA A 476 26.88 -18.93 18.66
CA ALA A 476 28.02 -18.38 19.39
C ALA A 476 27.79 -16.93 19.90
N ASP A 477 26.79 -16.21 19.33
CA ASP A 477 26.56 -14.81 19.70
C ASP A 477 25.63 -14.63 20.92
N THR A 478 25.30 -15.70 21.63
CA THR A 478 24.57 -15.63 22.92
C THR A 478 25.48 -15.27 24.11
N GLN A 479 26.71 -14.82 23.86
CA GLN A 479 27.57 -14.33 24.95
C GLN A 479 27.12 -12.94 25.39
N ASN A 480 26.87 -12.85 26.70
CA ASN A 480 26.66 -11.64 27.49
C ASN A 480 27.74 -10.57 27.21
N ASP A 481 27.60 -9.78 26.18
CA ASP A 481 28.41 -8.57 26.05
C ASP A 481 27.67 -7.42 26.74
N ASN A 482 28.13 -7.17 27.98
CA ASN A 482 27.81 -5.98 28.78
C ASN A 482 28.42 -4.69 28.18
N THR A 483 28.62 -4.60 26.89
CA THR A 483 28.98 -3.34 26.24
C THR A 483 27.73 -2.51 25.99
N SER A 484 27.45 -1.64 26.91
CA SER A 484 26.40 -0.63 26.87
C SER A 484 26.57 0.29 25.66
N VAL A 485 25.83 0.01 24.57
CA VAL A 485 25.46 1.08 23.66
C VAL A 485 24.46 1.98 24.41
N ALA A 486 24.85 3.22 24.63
CA ALA A 486 24.05 4.20 25.39
C ALA A 486 22.72 4.49 24.66
N PHE A 487 21.75 3.60 24.79
CA PHE A 487 20.35 3.90 24.54
C PHE A 487 19.76 4.49 25.83
N SER A 488 18.99 5.57 25.68
CA SER A 488 18.20 6.13 26.77
C SER A 488 17.51 5.02 27.56
N LYS A 489 17.99 4.75 28.75
CA LYS A 489 17.66 3.64 29.66
C LYS A 489 16.31 3.82 30.34
N THR A 490 15.27 4.35 29.70
CA THR A 490 14.07 4.65 30.44
C THR A 490 12.98 3.64 30.09
N LEU A 491 12.95 2.54 30.84
CA LEU A 491 11.73 1.76 31.02
C LEU A 491 10.80 2.60 31.92
N LEU A 492 9.64 2.94 31.40
CA LEU A 492 8.65 3.68 32.17
C LEU A 492 7.82 2.68 32.98
N ALA A 493 7.67 2.94 34.26
CA ALA A 493 6.81 2.17 35.13
C ALA A 493 5.35 2.28 34.65
N CYS A 494 4.65 1.17 34.65
CA CYS A 494 3.26 1.08 34.18
C CYS A 494 2.46 0.18 35.12
N ASP A 495 1.36 0.70 35.64
CA ASP A 495 0.43 -0.04 36.52
C ASP A 495 -0.77 -0.70 35.77
N GLY A 496 -0.72 -0.71 34.44
CA GLY A 496 -1.80 -1.19 33.56
C GLY A 496 -2.84 -0.14 33.17
N SER A 497 -2.90 0.99 33.89
CA SER A 497 -3.81 2.11 33.60
C SER A 497 -3.08 3.42 33.30
N MET A 498 -1.90 3.61 33.88
CA MET A 498 -1.06 4.80 33.77
C MET A 498 0.38 4.41 33.50
N VAL A 499 1.09 5.26 32.77
CA VAL A 499 2.56 5.23 32.62
C VAL A 499 3.13 6.37 33.42
N GLU A 500 4.12 6.07 34.27
CA GLU A 500 4.85 7.09 35.03
C GLU A 500 6.03 7.63 34.18
N MET A 501 6.15 8.94 34.11
CA MET A 501 7.29 9.61 33.53
C MET A 501 8.30 9.92 34.66
N THR A 502 9.50 9.36 34.56
CA THR A 502 10.57 9.73 35.47
C THR A 502 10.92 11.21 35.33
N THR A 503 11.55 11.79 36.33
CA THR A 503 11.99 13.21 36.32
C THR A 503 12.84 13.53 35.08
N GLU A 504 13.70 12.60 34.65
CA GLU A 504 14.54 12.75 33.46
C GLU A 504 13.71 12.76 32.16
N VAL A 505 12.70 11.90 32.06
CA VAL A 505 11.79 11.83 30.91
C VAL A 505 10.90 13.06 30.83
N ALA A 506 10.41 13.54 31.96
CA ALA A 506 9.63 14.77 32.04
C ALA A 506 10.49 16.00 31.67
N ALA A 507 11.76 16.05 32.10
CA ALA A 507 12.71 17.09 31.70
C ALA A 507 13.01 17.04 30.18
N ALA A 508 13.23 15.86 29.61
CA ALA A 508 13.45 15.68 28.16
C ALA A 508 12.22 16.12 27.34
N ALA A 509 11.01 15.83 27.83
CA ALA A 509 9.78 16.29 27.21
C ALA A 509 9.61 17.83 27.28
N GLN A 510 10.02 18.44 28.38
CA GLN A 510 9.99 19.91 28.55
C GLN A 510 10.99 20.64 27.64
N LEU A 511 12.20 20.10 27.47
CA LEU A 511 13.25 20.66 26.62
C LEU A 511 12.92 20.58 25.12
N SER A 512 12.06 19.66 24.72
CA SER A 512 11.74 19.42 23.30
C SER A 512 10.56 20.22 22.76
N ASP A 513 10.06 21.21 23.48
CA ASP A 513 8.83 21.95 23.09
C ASP A 513 7.63 21.04 22.81
N THR A 514 7.52 19.97 23.60
CA THR A 514 6.52 18.92 23.43
C THR A 514 5.11 19.44 23.64
N GLU A 515 4.22 19.21 22.68
CA GLU A 515 2.78 19.47 22.84
C GLU A 515 1.97 18.19 22.99
N TYR A 516 2.46 17.10 22.39
CA TYR A 516 1.79 15.82 22.39
C TYR A 516 2.76 14.71 22.74
N LEU A 517 2.22 13.66 23.30
CA LEU A 517 2.89 12.40 23.52
C LEU A 517 2.32 11.35 22.56
N LEU A 518 3.19 10.78 21.76
CA LEU A 518 2.88 9.76 20.78
C LEU A 518 3.19 8.39 21.39
N ILE A 519 2.21 7.50 21.39
CA ILE A 519 2.36 6.10 21.80
C ILE A 519 2.40 5.25 20.54
N GLU A 520 3.49 4.57 20.32
CA GLU A 520 3.72 3.70 19.17
C GLU A 520 3.78 2.24 19.59
N SER A 521 3.31 1.34 18.71
CA SER A 521 3.60 -0.09 18.85
C SER A 521 5.09 -0.37 18.65
N LEU A 522 5.51 -1.61 18.94
CA LEU A 522 6.89 -2.05 18.66
C LEU A 522 7.27 -1.95 17.18
N GLN A 523 6.28 -2.03 16.30
CA GLN A 523 6.46 -1.90 14.85
C GLN A 523 6.55 -0.43 14.41
N GLY A 524 6.55 0.53 15.34
CA GLY A 524 6.59 1.96 15.06
C GLY A 524 5.25 2.54 14.58
N CYS A 525 4.15 1.78 14.74
CA CYS A 525 2.82 2.28 14.39
C CYS A 525 2.29 3.18 15.51
N ALA A 526 1.86 4.39 15.17
CA ALA A 526 1.17 5.27 16.10
C ALA A 526 -0.16 4.66 16.55
N ILE A 527 -0.26 4.34 17.83
CA ILE A 527 -1.45 3.74 18.45
C ILE A 527 -2.33 4.80 19.10
N ALA A 528 -1.71 5.81 19.73
CA ALA A 528 -2.43 6.90 20.36
C ALA A 528 -1.57 8.17 20.42
N VAL A 529 -2.24 9.33 20.37
CA VAL A 529 -1.66 10.63 20.65
C VAL A 529 -2.38 11.20 21.87
N ARG A 530 -1.61 11.73 22.83
CA ARG A 530 -2.13 12.37 24.04
C ARG A 530 -1.60 13.79 24.14
N PRO A 531 -2.43 14.77 24.48
CA PRO A 531 -1.93 16.12 24.80
C PRO A 531 -0.94 16.03 25.96
N TYR A 532 0.17 16.72 25.85
CA TYR A 532 1.13 16.83 26.95
C TYR A 532 0.83 18.05 27.80
N GLN A 533 0.62 17.86 29.09
CA GLN A 533 0.55 18.94 30.06
C GLN A 533 1.92 19.09 30.72
N ARG A 534 2.51 20.27 30.64
CA ARG A 534 3.80 20.56 31.29
C ARG A 534 3.73 20.21 32.78
N GLY A 535 4.66 19.40 33.24
CA GLY A 535 4.72 18.93 34.63
C GLY A 535 3.87 17.69 34.93
N ALA A 536 3.18 17.13 33.92
CA ALA A 536 2.51 15.84 34.11
C ALA A 536 3.53 14.73 34.37
N SER A 537 3.34 14.00 35.47
CA SER A 537 4.17 12.86 35.86
C SER A 537 3.61 11.50 35.39
N THR A 538 2.39 11.50 34.87
CA THR A 538 1.69 10.27 34.45
C THR A 538 0.90 10.47 33.17
N ILE A 539 0.70 9.36 32.41
CA ILE A 539 -0.07 9.36 31.17
C ILE A 539 -1.06 8.20 31.21
N SER A 540 -2.33 8.50 30.92
CA SER A 540 -3.37 7.46 30.87
C SER A 540 -3.22 6.57 29.62
N ILE A 541 -3.21 5.25 29.86
CA ILE A 541 -3.14 4.21 28.84
C ILE A 541 -4.31 3.21 28.92
N LYS A 542 -5.37 3.54 29.66
CA LYS A 542 -6.52 2.64 29.90
C LYS A 542 -7.11 2.05 28.61
N THR A 543 -7.13 2.84 27.55
CA THR A 543 -7.75 2.45 26.26
C THR A 543 -6.82 1.64 25.34
N LEU A 544 -5.58 1.40 25.73
CA LEU A 544 -4.66 0.59 24.92
C LEU A 544 -4.92 -0.91 25.18
N PRO A 545 -4.75 -1.80 24.20
CA PRO A 545 -4.65 -3.24 24.40
C PRO A 545 -3.40 -3.59 25.22
N ASP A 546 -3.33 -4.82 25.71
CA ASP A 546 -2.08 -5.34 26.29
C ASP A 546 -1.01 -5.41 25.21
N GLY A 547 0.21 -4.97 25.54
CA GLY A 547 1.29 -4.89 24.58
C GLY A 547 2.49 -4.08 25.04
N ILE A 548 3.48 -3.99 24.19
CA ILE A 548 4.69 -3.19 24.40
C ILE A 548 4.62 -1.95 23.50
N TYR A 549 4.90 -0.81 24.09
CA TYR A 549 4.73 0.48 23.45
C TYR A 549 5.96 1.37 23.64
N THR A 550 6.24 2.20 22.63
CA THR A 550 7.21 3.29 22.72
C THR A 550 6.47 4.60 22.96
N LEU A 551 6.93 5.38 23.94
CA LEU A 551 6.49 6.74 24.18
C LEU A 551 7.45 7.72 23.51
N ARG A 552 6.90 8.68 22.76
CA ARG A 552 7.66 9.74 22.11
C ARG A 552 7.06 11.10 22.42
N SER A 553 7.89 12.13 22.46
CA SER A 553 7.45 13.53 22.42
C SER A 553 7.14 13.91 20.97
N LEU A 554 6.20 14.84 20.79
CA LEU A 554 5.86 15.42 19.49
C LEU A 554 5.67 16.92 19.67
N ASN A 555 6.43 17.74 18.94
CA ASN A 555 6.31 19.19 18.98
C ASN A 555 5.40 19.74 17.86
N ARG A 556 5.14 21.03 17.84
CA ARG A 556 4.32 21.74 16.83
C ARG A 556 4.84 21.56 15.41
N LYS A 557 6.13 21.37 15.24
CA LYS A 557 6.77 21.22 13.94
C LYS A 557 6.73 19.76 13.43
N GLY A 558 6.10 18.84 14.17
CA GLY A 558 6.04 17.42 13.83
C GLY A 558 7.32 16.65 14.16
N VAL A 559 8.29 17.27 14.82
CA VAL A 559 9.53 16.59 15.25
C VAL A 559 9.23 15.76 16.48
N SER A 560 9.60 14.48 16.45
CA SER A 560 9.38 13.57 17.56
C SER A 560 10.69 13.02 18.11
N HIS A 561 10.79 12.93 19.44
CA HIS A 561 11.91 12.31 20.14
C HIS A 561 11.42 11.16 21.03
N ARG A 562 12.18 10.07 21.08
CA ARG A 562 11.84 8.93 21.91
C ARG A 562 12.09 9.28 23.38
N LEU A 563 11.07 9.05 24.22
CA LEU A 563 11.13 9.29 25.67
C LEU A 563 11.36 8.00 26.47
N GLY A 564 10.77 6.89 26.01
CA GLY A 564 10.93 5.61 26.70
C GLY A 564 10.07 4.51 26.10
N THR A 565 10.07 3.35 26.73
CA THR A 565 9.24 2.19 26.39
C THR A 565 8.48 1.75 27.64
N PHE A 566 7.26 1.26 27.48
CA PHE A 566 6.48 0.67 28.58
C PHE A 566 5.74 -0.58 28.10
N ILE A 567 5.37 -1.42 29.07
CA ILE A 567 4.60 -2.64 28.83
C ILE A 567 3.27 -2.49 29.53
N LYS A 568 2.18 -2.51 28.76
CA LYS A 568 0.84 -2.61 29.33
C LYS A 568 0.46 -4.08 29.45
N LYS A 569 0.05 -4.47 30.65
CA LYS A 569 -0.52 -5.77 30.94
C LYS A 569 -1.72 -5.55 31.88
N THR A 570 -2.91 -5.90 31.42
CA THR A 570 -4.10 -5.91 32.27
C THR A 570 -3.95 -7.06 33.27
N ARG A 571 -4.08 -6.77 34.55
CA ARG A 571 -4.06 -7.79 35.63
C ARG A 571 -5.36 -8.57 35.67
#